data_5b120ce8988bcdd568a62a188be5b7f1
#
_entry.id   5b120ce8988bcdd568a62a188be5b7f1
#
_cell.length_a   1.000
_cell.length_b   1.000
_cell.length_c   1.000
_cell.angle_alpha   90.00
_cell.angle_beta   90.00
_cell.angle_gamma   90.00
#
_symmetry.space_group_name_H-M   'P 1'
#
loop_
_entity.id
_entity.type
_entity.pdbx_description
1 polymer ?
#
loop_
_entity_poly.entity_id
_entity_poly.type
_entity_poly.pdbx_seq_one_letter_code
_entity_poly.pdbx_strand_id
1 'polypeptide(L)' 'MPFDMYGEVILTRDVPEHGLRAGDVGTVVERHTVPRVGEEGYSVEFFDMTGNTVGVATLPATALRMPTPADRPAARALSA' A
#
# COMPACT_ATOMS: atom_id res chain seq x y z
N MET A 1 12.82 8.72 5.40
CA MET A 1 11.82 8.69 6.40
C MET A 1 10.61 7.95 5.94
N PRO A 2 10.07 7.25 6.82
CA PRO A 2 8.89 6.46 6.54
C PRO A 2 7.69 7.32 6.14
N PHE A 3 6.63 6.63 5.87
CA PHE A 3 5.44 7.20 5.26
C PHE A 3 4.56 7.86 6.30
N ASP A 4 3.86 8.89 5.91
CA ASP A 4 2.97 9.62 6.80
C ASP A 4 1.68 8.84 7.06
N MET A 5 1.15 8.99 8.26
CA MET A 5 -0.19 8.48 8.55
C MET A 5 -1.19 9.13 7.61
N TYR A 6 -2.06 8.30 7.06
CA TYR A 6 -3.10 8.70 6.10
C TYR A 6 -2.55 9.25 4.78
N GLY A 7 -1.24 9.07 4.55
CA GLY A 7 -0.62 9.40 3.27
C GLY A 7 -0.83 8.27 2.27
N GLU A 8 -0.79 8.62 1.00
CA GLU A 8 -0.86 7.63 -0.07
C GLU A 8 0.48 6.98 -0.30
N VAL A 9 0.45 5.68 -0.59
CA VAL A 9 1.64 4.90 -0.91
C VAL A 9 1.32 3.99 -2.09
N ILE A 10 2.36 3.59 -2.80
CA ILE A 10 2.24 2.74 -3.98
C ILE A 10 3.01 1.44 -3.70
N LEU A 11 2.39 0.31 -4.03
CA LEU A 11 3.07 -0.98 -3.91
C LEU A 11 4.21 -1.07 -4.91
N THR A 12 5.37 -1.54 -4.43
CA THR A 12 6.54 -1.75 -5.27
C THR A 12 6.61 -3.18 -5.79
N ARG A 13 5.76 -4.06 -5.31
CA ARG A 13 5.73 -5.48 -5.70
C ARG A 13 4.32 -6.03 -5.54
N ASP A 14 4.10 -7.18 -6.16
CA ASP A 14 2.83 -7.88 -6.03
C ASP A 14 2.67 -8.46 -4.63
N VAL A 15 1.42 -8.53 -4.16
CA VAL A 15 1.04 -9.19 -2.92
C VAL A 15 -0.11 -10.12 -3.26
N PRO A 16 0.19 -11.28 -3.87
CA PRO A 16 -0.86 -12.17 -4.43
C PRO A 16 -1.85 -12.68 -3.40
N GLU A 17 -1.42 -12.89 -2.17
CA GLU A 17 -2.29 -13.38 -1.10
C GLU A 17 -3.42 -12.40 -0.76
N HIS A 18 -3.26 -11.14 -1.14
CA HIS A 18 -4.28 -10.12 -0.95
C HIS A 18 -4.88 -9.63 -2.28
N GLY A 19 -4.51 -10.26 -3.38
CA GLY A 19 -4.99 -9.84 -4.69
C GLY A 19 -4.45 -8.50 -5.16
N LEU A 20 -3.33 -8.06 -4.58
CA LEU A 20 -2.74 -6.76 -4.88
C LEU A 20 -1.57 -6.89 -5.83
N ARG A 21 -1.29 -5.84 -6.59
CA ARG A 21 -0.20 -5.81 -7.56
C ARG A 21 0.67 -4.58 -7.38
N ALA A 22 1.91 -4.70 -7.82
CA ALA A 22 2.79 -3.55 -7.92
C ALA A 22 2.08 -2.43 -8.69
N GLY A 23 2.15 -1.21 -8.15
CA GLY A 23 1.45 -0.07 -8.72
C GLY A 23 0.10 0.23 -8.07
N ASP A 24 -0.45 -0.69 -7.28
CA ASP A 24 -1.68 -0.40 -6.55
C ASP A 24 -1.42 0.68 -5.50
N VAL A 25 -2.39 1.57 -5.35
CA VAL A 25 -2.29 2.71 -4.44
C VAL A 25 -3.17 2.47 -3.22
N GLY A 26 -2.61 2.73 -2.06
CA GLY A 26 -3.38 2.62 -0.81
C GLY A 26 -3.05 3.76 0.12
N THR A 27 -3.71 3.76 1.27
CA THR A 27 -3.56 4.79 2.30
C THR A 27 -3.04 4.15 3.57
N VAL A 28 -2.00 4.74 4.14
CA VAL A 28 -1.45 4.26 5.43
C VAL A 28 -2.47 4.58 6.54
N VAL A 29 -2.92 3.54 7.22
CA VAL A 29 -3.88 3.71 8.32
C VAL A 29 -3.29 3.36 9.67
N GLU A 30 -2.16 2.66 9.70
CA GLU A 30 -1.47 2.33 10.94
C GLU A 30 0.01 2.10 10.69
N ARG A 31 0.82 2.44 11.66
CA ARG A 31 2.27 2.23 11.60
C ARG A 31 2.66 1.28 12.73
N HIS A 32 3.49 0.31 12.37
CA HIS A 32 3.98 -0.70 13.31
C HIS A 32 5.49 -0.62 13.38
N THR A 33 6.04 -0.73 14.57
CA THR A 33 7.47 -0.85 14.76
C THR A 33 7.77 -2.24 15.26
N VAL A 34 8.71 -2.92 14.61
CA VAL A 34 9.15 -4.24 15.04
C VAL A 34 10.50 -4.05 15.74
N PRO A 35 10.52 -4.06 17.08
CA PRO A 35 11.73 -3.66 17.83
C PRO A 35 12.96 -4.48 17.50
N ARG A 36 12.81 -5.76 17.18
CA ARG A 36 13.95 -6.66 16.98
C ARG A 36 14.66 -6.44 15.67
N VAL A 37 13.93 -6.03 14.65
CA VAL A 37 14.48 -5.89 13.30
C VAL A 37 14.72 -4.43 12.93
N GLY A 38 14.21 -3.49 13.71
CA GLY A 38 14.31 -2.08 13.41
C GLY A 38 13.60 -1.71 12.12
N GLU A 39 12.74 -2.59 11.61
CA GLU A 39 12.02 -2.35 10.38
C GLU A 39 10.61 -1.89 10.69
N GLU A 40 10.15 -0.85 10.02
CA GLU A 40 8.79 -0.39 10.16
C GLU A 40 7.88 -1.15 9.22
N GLY A 41 6.70 -1.48 9.73
CA GLY A 41 5.61 -2.02 8.94
C GLY A 41 4.46 -1.04 8.92
N TYR A 42 3.60 -1.18 7.93
CA TYR A 42 2.45 -0.31 7.75
C TYR A 42 1.23 -1.13 7.43
N SER A 43 0.10 -0.80 8.06
CA SER A 43 -1.18 -1.27 7.58
C SER A 43 -1.67 -0.28 6.54
N VAL A 44 -1.97 -0.78 5.36
CA VAL A 44 -2.35 0.04 4.21
C VAL A 44 -3.73 -0.42 3.76
N GLU A 45 -4.64 0.52 3.66
CA GLU A 45 -6.00 0.26 3.20
C GLU A 45 -6.11 0.56 1.72
N PHE A 46 -6.65 -0.39 0.97
CA PHE A 46 -6.82 -0.29 -0.47
C PHE A 46 -8.29 -0.15 -0.80
N PHE A 47 -8.60 0.65 -1.81
CA PHE A 47 -9.96 1.00 -2.17
C PHE A 47 -10.22 0.69 -3.64
N ASP A 48 -11.49 0.41 -3.97
CA ASP A 48 -11.90 0.38 -5.36
C ASP A 48 -12.12 1.81 -5.85
N MET A 49 -12.45 1.95 -7.13
CA MET A 49 -12.59 3.28 -7.74
C MET A 49 -13.83 4.03 -7.27
N THR A 50 -14.71 3.36 -6.54
CA THR A 50 -15.92 3.99 -5.98
C THR A 50 -15.76 4.29 -4.49
N GLY A 51 -14.57 4.04 -3.93
CA GLY A 51 -14.26 4.41 -2.55
C GLY A 51 -14.56 3.34 -1.52
N ASN A 52 -14.90 2.13 -1.95
CA ASN A 52 -15.12 1.02 -1.01
C ASN A 52 -13.80 0.34 -0.67
N THR A 53 -13.64 -0.02 0.59
CA THR A 53 -12.45 -0.76 1.02
C THR A 53 -12.47 -2.15 0.42
N VAL A 54 -11.40 -2.51 -0.27
CA VAL A 54 -11.24 -3.85 -0.84
C VAL A 54 -10.28 -4.70 -0.01
N GLY A 55 -9.52 -4.12 0.88
CA GLY A 55 -8.65 -4.86 1.76
C GLY A 55 -7.72 -3.97 2.56
N VAL A 56 -7.18 -4.54 3.63
CA VAL A 56 -6.13 -3.92 4.43
C VAL A 56 -5.01 -4.92 4.54
N ALA A 57 -3.81 -4.52 4.20
CA ALA A 57 -2.64 -5.40 4.27
C ALA A 57 -1.57 -4.74 5.14
N THR A 58 -0.89 -5.55 5.96
CA THR A 58 0.26 -5.09 6.74
C THR A 58 1.51 -5.44 5.95
N LEU A 59 2.28 -4.43 5.60
CA LEU A 59 3.38 -4.55 4.66
C LEU A 59 4.64 -3.88 5.22
N PRO A 60 5.82 -4.42 4.91
CA PRO A 60 7.06 -3.74 5.28
C PRO A 60 7.26 -2.48 4.43
N ALA A 61 8.03 -1.55 4.96
CA ALA A 61 8.31 -0.29 4.25
C ALA A 61 8.91 -0.54 2.86
N THR A 62 9.67 -1.62 2.70
CA THR A 62 10.31 -1.95 1.41
C THR A 62 9.32 -2.33 0.32
N ALA A 63 8.09 -2.64 0.68
CA ALA A 63 7.04 -2.95 -0.29
C ALA A 63 6.29 -1.70 -0.75
N LEU A 64 6.67 -0.53 -0.24
CA LEU A 64 5.94 0.71 -0.46
C LEU A 64 6.87 1.80 -0.96
N ARG A 65 6.32 2.75 -1.71
CA ARG A 65 7.03 3.97 -2.07
C ARG A 65 6.06 5.15 -2.11
N MET A 66 6.62 6.34 -2.07
CA MET A 66 5.83 7.56 -2.20
C MET A 66 5.42 7.79 -3.65
N PRO A 67 4.23 8.32 -3.89
CA PRO A 67 3.86 8.79 -5.23
C PRO A 67 4.78 9.95 -5.66
N THR A 68 4.99 10.05 -6.95
CA THR A 68 5.77 11.14 -7.55
C THR A 68 4.96 11.82 -8.65
N PRO A 69 5.37 13.02 -9.09
CA PRO A 69 4.67 13.68 -10.20
C PRO A 69 4.69 12.89 -11.52
N ALA A 70 5.58 11.90 -11.63
CA ALA A 70 5.64 11.05 -12.83
C ALA A 70 4.60 9.93 -12.81
N ASP A 71 4.02 9.65 -11.65
CA ASP A 71 3.05 8.56 -11.53
C ASP A 71 1.71 8.95 -12.15
N ARG A 72 1.06 7.98 -12.77
CA ARG A 72 -0.28 8.15 -13.36
C ARG A 72 -1.18 7.06 -12.82
N PRO A 73 -2.41 7.41 -12.44
CA PRO A 73 -3.36 6.38 -12.05
C PRO A 73 -3.68 5.49 -13.24
N ALA A 74 -3.83 4.20 -12.96
CA ALA A 74 -4.23 3.22 -13.97
C ALA A 74 -5.26 2.30 -13.34
N ALA A 75 -6.32 2.01 -14.09
CA ALA A 75 -7.37 1.14 -13.59
C ALA A 75 -7.15 -0.28 -14.10
N ARG A 76 -7.42 -1.25 -13.23
CA ARG A 76 -7.48 -2.65 -13.61
C ARG A 76 -8.67 -3.29 -12.94
N ALA A 77 -9.32 -4.19 -13.65
CA ALA A 77 -10.40 -4.95 -13.08
C ALA A 77 -9.86 -6.12 -12.26
N LEU A 78 -10.56 -6.48 -11.19
CA LEU A 78 -10.24 -7.68 -10.45
C LEU A 78 -10.51 -8.89 -11.33
N SER A 79 -9.57 -9.82 -11.30
CA SER A 79 -9.79 -11.13 -11.93
C SER A 79 -10.69 -11.95 -11.03
N ALA A 80 -11.69 -12.52 -11.59
CA ALA A 80 -12.60 -13.39 -10.84
C ALA A 80 -11.93 -14.74 -10.55
#